data_4598f8f9e2e0d50b1171f77c25e37c7e
#
_entry.id   4598f8f9e2e0d50b1171f77c25e37c7e
#
_cell.length_a   1.000
_cell.length_b   1.000
_cell.length_c   1.000
_cell.angle_alpha   90.00
_cell.angle_beta   90.00
_cell.angle_gamma   90.00
#
_symmetry.space_group_name_H-M   'P 1'
#
loop_
_entity.id
_entity.type
_entity.pdbx_description
1 polymer ?
#
loop_
_entity_poly.entity_id
_entity_poly.type
_entity_poly.pdbx_seq_one_letter_code
_entity_poly.pdbx_strand_id
1 'polypeptide(L)'
;MWFNDFVPSSLHREIGQLLIGSLPATTITAEMRSMAREFELGGVTLFKRNIEAPEQVAELGHDLQSLSSGLPLWVAVDQEGGRVARLRSPFTEWPPMATLGRSGDEKLAKRFAEALAAELRAVGVTLDYAPVLDIHTNPKNPIIGDRALGENAETVAKLGAAIVRGLQESGVAACGKHFPGHGDTSVDSHLALPLVEHPPDRIRRVECVPFREAIRNDVAFIMTAHILVPSLDEQRPATLSPAIVGGMLREELGFEGVILSDDLEMKAIADTYTVPDAAVQAIAAGCDGVLVCRALSEERSRDMEVQAQVLEALVHAIEDGRIPYARVEDALARNRRAKERFLAAPVAPGRRPGLRQALGTDQHRRIADEMARYL
;
A
#
# COMPACT_ATOMS: atom_id res chain seq x y z
N MET A 1 -7.22 -27.38 27.88
CA MET A 1 -6.36 -28.55 27.71
C MET A 1 -6.77 -29.23 26.43
N TRP A 2 -5.87 -29.44 25.47
CA TRP A 2 -5.99 -29.84 24.07
C TRP A 2 -5.97 -28.66 23.09
N PHE A 3 -4.86 -27.95 23.01
CA PHE A 3 -4.41 -27.26 21.81
C PHE A 3 -3.39 -28.18 21.15
N ASN A 4 -3.66 -28.56 19.95
CA ASN A 4 -2.93 -29.58 19.24
C ASN A 4 -2.24 -29.09 17.98
N ASP A 5 -0.96 -29.19 17.97
CA ASP A 5 0.05 -29.89 17.16
C ASP A 5 -0.19 -30.04 15.64
N PHE A 6 -0.88 -29.11 14.93
CA PHE A 6 -1.04 -29.28 13.48
C PHE A 6 -0.69 -28.09 12.59
N VAL A 7 -0.41 -26.91 13.14
CA VAL A 7 0.26 -25.86 12.37
C VAL A 7 1.75 -25.95 12.69
N PRO A 8 2.63 -26.12 11.68
CA PRO A 8 4.05 -26.02 11.92
C PRO A 8 4.32 -24.71 12.66
N SER A 9 5.10 -24.73 13.73
CA SER A 9 5.47 -23.53 14.48
C SER A 9 6.10 -22.43 13.62
N SER A 10 6.63 -22.80 12.45
CA SER A 10 7.08 -21.88 11.41
C SER A 10 5.93 -21.11 10.76
N LEU A 11 4.81 -21.76 10.40
CA LEU A 11 3.70 -21.10 9.73
C LEU A 11 3.04 -20.06 10.63
N HIS A 12 2.81 -20.39 11.91
CA HIS A 12 2.24 -19.44 12.88
C HIS A 12 3.05 -18.13 12.92
N ARG A 13 4.37 -18.24 12.89
CA ARG A 13 5.25 -17.06 12.81
C ARG A 13 5.16 -16.36 11.45
N GLU A 14 5.19 -17.12 10.37
CA GLU A 14 5.21 -16.59 9.00
C GLU A 14 3.90 -15.87 8.62
N ILE A 15 2.78 -16.16 9.28
CA ILE A 15 1.50 -15.47 9.07
C ILE A 15 1.63 -13.96 9.27
N GLY A 16 2.49 -13.49 10.15
CA GLY A 16 2.77 -12.08 10.32
C GLY A 16 3.25 -11.38 9.04
N GLN A 17 3.86 -12.12 8.09
CA GLN A 17 4.27 -11.57 6.80
C GLN A 17 3.10 -11.11 5.92
N LEU A 18 1.89 -11.57 6.19
CA LEU A 18 0.67 -11.15 5.49
C LEU A 18 0.07 -9.85 6.04
N LEU A 19 0.60 -9.32 7.14
CA LEU A 19 0.11 -8.10 7.78
C LEU A 19 1.09 -6.95 7.59
N ILE A 20 0.60 -5.83 7.07
CA ILE A 20 1.23 -4.52 7.22
C ILE A 20 0.35 -3.72 8.18
N GLY A 21 0.88 -3.50 9.38
CA GLY A 21 0.18 -2.80 10.44
C GLY A 21 0.58 -1.32 10.56
N SER A 22 0.28 -0.73 11.71
CA SER A 22 0.70 0.62 12.08
C SER A 22 1.20 0.68 13.52
N LEU A 23 1.79 1.81 13.87
CA LEU A 23 2.26 2.12 15.22
C LEU A 23 1.39 3.19 15.87
N PRO A 24 1.14 3.10 17.20
CA PRO A 24 0.45 4.16 17.92
C PRO A 24 1.37 5.35 18.27
N ALA A 25 2.69 5.20 18.15
CA ALA A 25 3.69 6.15 18.66
C ALA A 25 4.82 6.44 17.66
N THR A 26 5.74 7.32 18.02
CA THR A 26 6.95 7.68 17.25
C THR A 26 8.13 6.73 17.51
N THR A 27 7.94 5.76 18.39
CA THR A 27 8.92 4.71 18.74
C THR A 27 8.24 3.36 18.86
N ILE A 28 9.03 2.28 18.86
CA ILE A 28 8.52 0.92 19.01
C ILE A 28 8.00 0.70 20.44
N THR A 29 6.74 0.29 20.56
CA THR A 29 6.10 -0.01 21.86
C THR A 29 6.45 -1.40 22.36
N ALA A 30 6.17 -1.67 23.64
CA ALA A 30 6.36 -2.99 24.24
C ALA A 30 5.43 -4.04 23.61
N GLU A 31 4.20 -3.66 23.29
CA GLU A 31 3.19 -4.50 22.64
C GLU A 31 3.66 -4.91 21.25
N MET A 32 4.20 -3.98 20.46
CA MET A 32 4.74 -4.29 19.14
C MET A 32 5.94 -5.23 19.22
N ARG A 33 6.84 -5.04 20.22
CA ARG A 33 7.95 -5.98 20.45
C ARG A 33 7.45 -7.37 20.83
N SER A 34 6.33 -7.45 21.57
CA SER A 34 5.71 -8.72 21.92
C SER A 34 5.14 -9.42 20.69
N MET A 35 4.35 -8.70 19.90
CA MET A 35 3.77 -9.21 18.65
C MET A 35 4.85 -9.65 17.66
N ALA A 36 5.94 -8.87 17.50
CA ALA A 36 7.05 -9.24 16.62
C ALA A 36 7.86 -10.45 17.08
N ARG A 37 7.81 -10.81 18.38
CA ARG A 37 8.40 -12.06 18.88
C ARG A 37 7.57 -13.28 18.54
N GLU A 38 6.26 -13.11 18.49
CA GLU A 38 5.30 -14.17 18.21
C GLU A 38 5.12 -14.39 16.71
N PHE A 39 5.01 -13.29 15.97
CA PHE A 39 4.79 -13.28 14.52
C PHE A 39 5.92 -12.56 13.80
N GLU A 40 6.35 -13.07 12.66
CA GLU A 40 7.26 -12.35 11.75
C GLU A 40 6.47 -11.30 10.97
N LEU A 41 6.42 -10.06 11.46
CA LEU A 41 5.60 -9.00 10.88
C LEU A 41 5.99 -8.67 9.43
N GLY A 42 5.00 -8.48 8.57
CA GLY A 42 5.19 -8.13 7.17
C GLY A 42 5.73 -6.72 6.98
N GLY A 43 5.16 -5.74 7.68
CA GLY A 43 5.58 -4.36 7.60
C GLY A 43 4.81 -3.43 8.53
N VAL A 44 5.17 -2.15 8.43
CA VAL A 44 4.57 -1.07 9.20
C VAL A 44 4.35 0.14 8.29
N THR A 45 3.14 0.70 8.33
CA THR A 45 2.77 1.96 7.68
C THR A 45 3.00 3.13 8.63
N LEU A 46 3.71 4.14 8.16
CA LEU A 46 3.95 5.38 8.90
C LEU A 46 2.90 6.43 8.51
N PHE A 47 2.25 6.97 9.54
CA PHE A 47 1.32 8.09 9.45
C PHE A 47 1.91 9.35 10.07
N LYS A 48 1.23 10.49 9.92
CA LYS A 48 1.63 11.76 10.53
C LYS A 48 1.93 11.62 12.04
N ARG A 49 1.18 10.76 12.74
CA ARG A 49 1.36 10.49 14.18
C ARG A 49 2.71 9.84 14.54
N ASN A 50 3.38 9.25 13.56
CA ASN A 50 4.67 8.56 13.75
C ASN A 50 5.87 9.43 13.36
N ILE A 51 5.65 10.68 12.94
CA ILE A 51 6.65 11.53 12.31
C ILE A 51 6.81 12.83 13.12
N GLU A 52 8.01 13.06 13.65
CA GLU A 52 8.39 14.27 14.35
C GLU A 52 9.52 15.01 13.63
N ALA A 53 10.55 14.28 13.19
CA ALA A 53 11.71 14.81 12.49
C ALA A 53 12.33 13.74 11.58
N PRO A 54 13.06 14.10 10.53
CA PRO A 54 13.71 13.13 9.65
C PRO A 54 14.62 12.14 10.38
N GLU A 55 15.37 12.62 11.35
CA GLU A 55 16.27 11.80 12.16
C GLU A 55 15.52 10.78 13.00
N GLN A 56 14.37 11.16 13.57
CA GLN A 56 13.51 10.27 14.33
C GLN A 56 12.89 9.21 13.42
N VAL A 57 12.43 9.58 12.22
CA VAL A 57 11.87 8.60 11.25
C VAL A 57 12.95 7.62 10.80
N ALA A 58 14.16 8.09 10.53
CA ALA A 58 15.28 7.23 10.16
C ALA A 58 15.68 6.26 11.30
N GLU A 59 15.65 6.71 12.54
CA GLU A 59 15.89 5.89 13.72
C GLU A 59 14.78 4.86 13.90
N LEU A 60 13.52 5.28 13.80
CA LEU A 60 12.36 4.37 13.85
C LEU A 60 12.43 3.29 12.75
N GLY A 61 12.74 3.68 11.50
CA GLY A 61 12.90 2.72 10.39
C GLY A 61 14.01 1.71 10.65
N HIS A 62 15.13 2.15 11.23
CA HIS A 62 16.21 1.26 11.63
C HIS A 62 15.80 0.31 12.77
N ASP A 63 15.15 0.84 13.79
CA ASP A 63 14.69 0.06 14.95
C ASP A 63 13.65 -0.98 14.55
N LEU A 64 12.74 -0.66 13.60
CA LEU A 64 11.77 -1.59 13.06
C LEU A 64 12.45 -2.82 12.44
N GLN A 65 13.56 -2.63 11.71
CA GLN A 65 14.30 -3.76 11.16
C GLN A 65 14.90 -4.68 12.22
N SER A 66 15.19 -4.15 13.42
CA SER A 66 15.69 -4.94 14.55
C SER A 66 14.65 -5.91 15.15
N LEU A 67 13.37 -5.74 14.82
CA LEU A 67 12.29 -6.63 15.26
C LEU A 67 12.25 -7.92 14.45
N SER A 68 12.79 -7.92 13.23
CA SER A 68 12.79 -9.10 12.37
C SER A 68 13.95 -10.03 12.70
N SER A 69 13.66 -11.32 12.82
CA SER A 69 14.68 -12.40 12.89
C SER A 69 14.85 -13.12 11.54
N GLY A 70 13.96 -12.89 10.59
CA GLY A 70 13.91 -13.50 9.27
C GLY A 70 13.94 -12.45 8.16
N LEU A 71 12.82 -12.29 7.44
CA LEU A 71 12.71 -11.30 6.38
C LEU A 71 12.54 -9.88 6.93
N PRO A 72 13.23 -8.86 6.37
CA PRO A 72 13.06 -7.46 6.79
C PRO A 72 11.60 -7.01 6.71
N LEU A 73 11.23 -6.00 7.52
CA LEU A 73 9.90 -5.39 7.47
C LEU A 73 9.80 -4.36 6.34
N TRP A 74 8.63 -4.30 5.70
CA TRP A 74 8.29 -3.11 4.91
C TRP A 74 8.12 -1.91 5.84
N VAL A 75 8.76 -0.79 5.52
CA VAL A 75 8.44 0.52 6.09
C VAL A 75 7.72 1.29 5.01
N ALA A 76 6.42 1.46 5.17
CA ALA A 76 5.52 1.96 4.14
C ALA A 76 4.97 3.35 4.48
N VAL A 77 4.58 4.10 3.47
CA VAL A 77 3.99 5.43 3.61
C VAL A 77 3.05 5.76 2.45
N ASP A 78 2.09 6.66 2.67
CA ASP A 78 1.41 7.39 1.60
C ASP A 78 2.15 8.70 1.32
N GLN A 79 3.00 8.72 0.34
CA GLN A 79 3.72 9.91 -0.08
C GLN A 79 3.45 10.20 -1.56
N GLU A 80 2.17 10.42 -1.90
CA GLU A 80 1.73 10.63 -3.28
C GLU A 80 2.18 11.98 -3.84
N GLY A 81 2.22 12.99 -2.98
CA GLY A 81 2.34 14.42 -3.31
C GLY A 81 1.02 15.16 -3.06
N GLY A 82 1.04 16.48 -3.24
CA GLY A 82 -0.13 17.32 -2.96
C GLY A 82 -0.66 17.17 -1.54
N ARG A 83 -1.97 16.91 -1.41
CA ARG A 83 -2.64 16.77 -0.11
C ARG A 83 -2.33 15.45 0.59
N VAL A 84 -1.96 14.41 -0.15
CA VAL A 84 -1.59 13.10 0.41
C VAL A 84 -0.09 12.97 0.49
N ALA A 85 0.46 13.48 1.58
CA ALA A 85 1.88 13.38 1.92
C ALA A 85 2.02 13.39 3.44
N ARG A 86 2.80 12.46 4.00
CA ARG A 86 3.04 12.33 5.44
C ARG A 86 4.33 13.06 5.84
N LEU A 87 5.35 12.92 5.01
CA LEU A 87 6.64 13.58 5.17
C LEU A 87 6.55 14.99 4.55
N ARG A 88 6.63 16.00 5.40
CA ARG A 88 6.57 17.43 5.05
C ARG A 88 7.94 18.08 5.29
N SER A 89 8.05 19.39 5.17
CA SER A 89 9.31 20.09 5.38
C SER A 89 10.13 19.48 6.54
N PRO A 90 11.44 19.18 6.35
CA PRO A 90 12.34 19.61 5.28
C PRO A 90 12.36 18.73 4.02
N PHE A 91 11.50 17.73 3.89
CA PHE A 91 11.32 17.01 2.63
C PHE A 91 10.73 17.93 1.55
N THR A 92 10.89 17.56 0.29
CA THR A 92 10.32 18.32 -0.80
C THR A 92 8.78 18.26 -0.77
N GLU A 93 8.13 19.41 -0.83
CA GLU A 93 6.68 19.51 -0.96
C GLU A 93 6.30 19.43 -2.44
N TRP A 94 5.83 18.25 -2.83
CA TRP A 94 5.45 17.97 -4.20
C TRP A 94 4.06 18.51 -4.51
N PRO A 95 3.85 19.13 -5.70
CA PRO A 95 2.51 19.51 -6.15
C PRO A 95 1.57 18.31 -6.32
N PRO A 96 0.24 18.53 -6.45
CA PRO A 96 -0.72 17.46 -6.76
C PRO A 96 -0.36 16.72 -8.06
N MET A 97 -0.65 15.43 -8.12
CA MET A 97 -0.33 14.59 -9.29
C MET A 97 -1.04 15.02 -10.57
N ALA A 98 -2.16 15.73 -10.47
CA ALA A 98 -2.82 16.35 -11.62
C ALA A 98 -1.90 17.33 -12.39
N THR A 99 -0.86 17.90 -11.77
CA THR A 99 0.14 18.74 -12.46
C THR A 99 0.96 17.93 -13.44
N LEU A 100 1.38 16.73 -13.09
CA LEU A 100 2.03 15.80 -14.03
C LEU A 100 1.09 15.40 -15.17
N GLY A 101 -0.18 15.14 -14.83
CA GLY A 101 -1.21 14.85 -15.84
C GLY A 101 -1.34 15.96 -16.87
N ARG A 102 -1.43 17.22 -16.42
CA ARG A 102 -1.49 18.39 -17.31
C ARG A 102 -0.20 18.61 -18.11
N SER A 103 0.96 18.25 -17.55
CA SER A 103 2.23 18.34 -18.29
C SER A 103 2.34 17.30 -19.41
N GLY A 104 1.77 16.10 -19.21
CA GLY A 104 1.91 14.96 -20.11
C GLY A 104 3.34 14.45 -20.27
N ASP A 105 4.29 14.93 -19.45
CA ASP A 105 5.72 14.64 -19.59
C ASP A 105 6.16 13.45 -18.72
N GLU A 106 6.40 12.32 -19.38
CA GLU A 106 6.91 11.10 -18.72
C GLU A 106 8.28 11.30 -18.06
N LYS A 107 9.15 12.12 -18.65
CA LYS A 107 10.48 12.33 -18.08
C LYS A 107 10.37 13.13 -16.79
N LEU A 108 9.46 14.09 -16.73
CA LEU A 108 9.18 14.84 -15.52
C LEU A 108 8.59 13.91 -14.43
N ALA A 109 7.64 13.04 -14.80
CA ALA A 109 7.05 12.06 -13.89
C ALA A 109 8.11 11.08 -13.33
N LYS A 110 9.03 10.61 -14.16
CA LYS A 110 10.13 9.74 -13.72
C LYS A 110 11.10 10.48 -12.79
N ARG A 111 11.53 11.71 -13.13
CA ARG A 111 12.42 12.53 -12.29
C ARG A 111 11.79 12.86 -10.93
N PHE A 112 10.48 13.14 -10.91
CA PHE A 112 9.72 13.30 -9.67
C PHE A 112 9.85 12.04 -8.80
N ALA A 113 9.57 10.87 -9.36
CA ALA A 113 9.60 9.61 -8.62
C ALA A 113 11.01 9.23 -8.13
N GLU A 114 12.04 9.48 -8.93
CA GLU A 114 13.45 9.28 -8.53
C GLU A 114 13.84 10.18 -7.35
N ALA A 115 13.46 11.46 -7.39
CA ALA A 115 13.73 12.41 -6.32
C ALA A 115 12.95 12.06 -5.03
N LEU A 116 11.68 11.68 -5.17
CA LEU A 116 10.85 11.20 -4.06
C LEU A 116 11.47 9.96 -3.41
N ALA A 117 11.84 8.96 -4.19
CA ALA A 117 12.47 7.73 -3.69
C ALA A 117 13.78 8.00 -2.96
N ALA A 118 14.60 8.94 -3.43
CA ALA A 118 15.84 9.32 -2.76
C ALA A 118 15.58 9.85 -1.33
N GLU A 119 14.55 10.68 -1.15
CA GLU A 119 14.16 11.20 0.17
C GLU A 119 13.55 10.11 1.06
N LEU A 120 12.70 9.24 0.51
CA LEU A 120 12.10 8.12 1.22
C LEU A 120 13.17 7.16 1.76
N ARG A 121 14.10 6.76 0.91
CA ARG A 121 15.21 5.89 1.30
C ARG A 121 16.14 6.53 2.32
N ALA A 122 16.31 7.83 2.28
CA ALA A 122 17.16 8.54 3.24
C ALA A 122 16.68 8.34 4.70
N VAL A 123 15.38 8.13 4.90
CA VAL A 123 14.75 7.87 6.20
C VAL A 123 14.30 6.42 6.40
N GLY A 124 14.72 5.50 5.52
CA GLY A 124 14.45 4.08 5.68
C GLY A 124 13.08 3.61 5.21
N VAL A 125 12.30 4.46 4.52
CA VAL A 125 11.06 4.04 3.87
C VAL A 125 11.39 3.22 2.62
N THR A 126 10.71 2.08 2.47
CA THR A 126 11.01 1.07 1.45
C THR A 126 9.83 0.74 0.53
N LEU A 127 8.63 1.14 0.93
CA LEU A 127 7.39 0.97 0.16
C LEU A 127 6.62 2.30 0.17
N ASP A 128 6.24 2.77 -1.01
CA ASP A 128 5.32 3.91 -1.14
C ASP A 128 4.00 3.46 -1.77
N TYR A 129 2.87 3.83 -1.15
CA TYR A 129 1.55 3.59 -1.72
C TYR A 129 1.26 4.60 -2.83
N ALA A 130 2.08 4.56 -3.86
CA ALA A 130 2.03 5.36 -5.07
C ALA A 130 2.54 4.53 -6.28
N PRO A 131 2.08 4.82 -7.50
CA PRO A 131 1.18 5.91 -7.90
C PRO A 131 -0.32 5.60 -7.72
N VAL A 132 -1.14 6.67 -7.68
CA VAL A 132 -2.58 6.58 -7.90
C VAL A 132 -2.81 6.33 -9.40
N LEU A 133 -3.41 5.18 -9.71
CA LEU A 133 -3.74 4.73 -11.08
C LEU A 133 -5.23 4.93 -11.42
N ASP A 134 -5.99 5.49 -10.48
CA ASP A 134 -7.39 5.84 -10.69
C ASP A 134 -7.50 6.93 -11.75
N ILE A 135 -8.46 6.77 -12.67
CA ILE A 135 -8.77 7.73 -13.72
C ILE A 135 -9.90 8.64 -13.22
N HIS A 136 -9.68 9.94 -13.15
CA HIS A 136 -10.67 10.90 -12.64
C HIS A 136 -11.80 11.14 -13.65
N THR A 137 -12.66 10.13 -13.87
CA THR A 137 -13.76 10.20 -14.82
C THR A 137 -15.00 10.90 -14.25
N ASN A 138 -15.14 10.98 -12.93
CA ASN A 138 -16.21 11.70 -12.26
C ASN A 138 -15.72 12.99 -11.59
N PRO A 139 -16.02 14.18 -12.13
CA PRO A 139 -15.60 15.45 -11.53
C PRO A 139 -16.13 15.69 -10.10
N LYS A 140 -17.16 14.94 -9.69
CA LYS A 140 -17.74 15.01 -8.33
C LYS A 140 -17.10 14.05 -7.36
N ASN A 141 -16.10 13.27 -7.80
CA ASN A 141 -15.38 12.33 -6.92
C ASN A 141 -14.68 13.11 -5.79
N PRO A 142 -15.03 12.86 -4.51
CA PRO A 142 -14.50 13.65 -3.39
C PRO A 142 -13.10 13.21 -2.94
N ILE A 143 -12.67 12.02 -3.36
CA ILE A 143 -11.47 11.35 -2.82
C ILE A 143 -10.28 11.41 -3.77
N ILE A 144 -10.49 11.14 -5.04
CA ILE A 144 -9.42 11.07 -6.03
C ILE A 144 -9.04 12.48 -6.47
N GLY A 145 -9.88 13.17 -7.22
CA GLY A 145 -9.65 14.57 -7.60
C GLY A 145 -8.24 14.79 -8.16
N ASP A 146 -7.53 15.74 -7.58
CA ASP A 146 -6.16 16.15 -7.94
C ASP A 146 -5.06 15.13 -7.60
N ARG A 147 -5.39 14.03 -6.93
CA ARG A 147 -4.48 12.89 -6.75
C ARG A 147 -4.30 12.09 -8.04
N ALA A 148 -5.29 12.09 -8.94
CA ALA A 148 -5.20 11.41 -10.22
C ALA A 148 -4.21 12.10 -11.15
N LEU A 149 -3.54 11.29 -11.98
CA LEU A 149 -2.70 11.75 -13.08
C LEU A 149 -3.50 12.28 -14.26
N GLY A 150 -4.84 12.15 -14.25
CA GLY A 150 -5.71 12.72 -15.27
C GLY A 150 -7.04 11.98 -15.42
N GLU A 151 -7.77 12.40 -16.47
CA GLU A 151 -9.11 11.91 -16.84
C GLU A 151 -9.06 10.91 -18.02
N ASN A 152 -7.89 10.72 -18.60
CA ASN A 152 -7.66 9.86 -19.76
C ASN A 152 -6.83 8.64 -19.37
N ALA A 153 -7.30 7.43 -19.74
CA ALA A 153 -6.70 6.18 -19.36
C ALA A 153 -5.24 6.02 -19.85
N GLU A 154 -4.96 6.43 -21.07
CA GLU A 154 -3.62 6.32 -21.68
C GLU A 154 -2.62 7.28 -21.00
N THR A 155 -3.07 8.50 -20.64
CA THR A 155 -2.24 9.46 -19.90
C THR A 155 -1.91 8.92 -18.50
N VAL A 156 -2.91 8.42 -17.78
CA VAL A 156 -2.70 7.83 -16.43
C VAL A 156 -1.78 6.61 -16.52
N ALA A 157 -1.98 5.74 -17.51
CA ALA A 157 -1.16 4.56 -17.75
C ALA A 157 0.31 4.92 -17.98
N LYS A 158 0.55 5.86 -18.92
CA LYS A 158 1.87 6.31 -19.33
C LYS A 158 2.66 6.96 -18.19
N LEU A 159 2.03 7.90 -17.49
CA LEU A 159 2.67 8.62 -16.38
C LEU A 159 2.79 7.75 -15.13
N GLY A 160 1.78 6.93 -14.83
CA GLY A 160 1.83 5.95 -13.74
C GLY A 160 2.98 4.97 -13.90
N ALA A 161 3.17 4.42 -15.11
CA ALA A 161 4.30 3.55 -15.42
C ALA A 161 5.66 4.26 -15.25
N ALA A 162 5.76 5.54 -15.64
CA ALA A 162 6.98 6.33 -15.42
C ALA A 162 7.29 6.51 -13.93
N ILE A 163 6.26 6.74 -13.09
CA ILE A 163 6.41 6.84 -11.64
C ILE A 163 6.83 5.47 -11.05
N VAL A 164 6.20 4.37 -11.46
CA VAL A 164 6.59 3.01 -11.03
C VAL A 164 8.08 2.77 -11.31
N ARG A 165 8.54 3.06 -12.54
CA ARG A 165 9.96 2.90 -12.88
C ARG A 165 10.85 3.77 -12.02
N GLY A 166 10.52 5.06 -11.86
CA GLY A 166 11.33 5.99 -11.07
C GLY A 166 11.49 5.57 -9.60
N LEU A 167 10.40 5.14 -8.95
CA LEU A 167 10.43 4.62 -7.58
C LEU A 167 11.26 3.35 -7.49
N GLN A 168 10.98 2.35 -8.34
CA GLN A 168 11.56 1.01 -8.21
C GLN A 168 13.02 0.94 -8.64
N GLU A 169 13.42 1.63 -9.70
CA GLU A 169 14.82 1.76 -10.11
C GLU A 169 15.66 2.49 -9.04
N SER A 170 15.00 3.34 -8.23
CA SER A 170 15.62 4.02 -7.10
C SER A 170 15.53 3.23 -5.78
N GLY A 171 15.00 1.99 -5.80
CA GLY A 171 14.98 1.06 -4.66
C GLY A 171 13.87 1.28 -3.65
N VAL A 172 12.76 1.92 -4.04
CA VAL A 172 11.50 1.98 -3.29
C VAL A 172 10.45 1.17 -4.04
N ALA A 173 9.80 0.23 -3.38
CA ALA A 173 8.71 -0.52 -3.97
C ALA A 173 7.52 0.40 -4.25
N ALA A 174 6.97 0.33 -5.47
CA ALA A 174 5.78 1.07 -5.86
C ALA A 174 4.51 0.24 -5.64
N CYS A 175 3.42 0.92 -5.27
CA CYS A 175 2.10 0.32 -5.11
C CYS A 175 1.07 1.08 -5.93
N GLY A 176 0.65 0.50 -7.07
CA GLY A 176 -0.42 1.07 -7.89
C GLY A 176 -1.79 0.92 -7.22
N LYS A 177 -2.60 1.97 -7.20
CA LYS A 177 -3.88 1.98 -6.47
C LYS A 177 -4.95 2.84 -7.12
N HIS A 178 -6.23 2.56 -6.90
CA HIS A 178 -6.87 1.51 -6.11
C HIS A 178 -7.63 0.58 -7.05
N PHE A 179 -7.21 -0.67 -7.18
CA PHE A 179 -7.80 -1.62 -8.14
C PHE A 179 -9.23 -2.05 -7.74
N PRO A 180 -10.21 -2.14 -8.68
CA PRO A 180 -10.10 -2.01 -10.12
C PRO A 180 -10.31 -0.59 -10.67
N GLY A 181 -10.30 0.45 -9.85
CA GLY A 181 -10.44 1.86 -10.21
C GLY A 181 -11.48 2.58 -9.36
N HIS A 182 -11.03 3.57 -8.58
CA HIS A 182 -11.84 4.37 -7.65
C HIS A 182 -12.21 5.75 -8.22
N GLY A 183 -11.80 6.05 -9.46
CA GLY A 183 -11.90 7.41 -10.03
C GLY A 183 -13.31 7.86 -10.41
N ASP A 184 -14.27 6.92 -10.57
CA ASP A 184 -15.66 7.24 -10.96
C ASP A 184 -16.66 7.20 -9.79
N THR A 185 -16.21 6.98 -8.58
CA THR A 185 -17.10 6.93 -7.41
C THR A 185 -17.59 8.33 -7.01
N SER A 186 -18.79 8.39 -6.41
CA SER A 186 -19.40 9.63 -5.89
C SER A 186 -19.41 9.71 -4.37
N VAL A 187 -18.92 8.67 -3.68
CA VAL A 187 -18.89 8.54 -2.23
C VAL A 187 -17.45 8.25 -1.78
N ASP A 188 -17.09 8.78 -0.61
CA ASP A 188 -15.82 8.52 0.05
C ASP A 188 -15.84 7.16 0.74
N SER A 189 -14.91 6.27 0.39
CA SER A 189 -14.75 4.95 1.01
C SER A 189 -14.38 4.99 2.51
N HIS A 190 -13.90 6.13 3.00
CA HIS A 190 -13.73 6.36 4.43
C HIS A 190 -15.05 6.62 5.17
N LEU A 191 -16.13 6.92 4.45
CA LEU A 191 -17.45 7.26 5.04
C LEU A 191 -18.50 6.18 4.79
N ALA A 192 -18.48 5.52 3.63
CA ALA A 192 -19.40 4.46 3.25
C ALA A 192 -18.81 3.62 2.10
N LEU A 193 -19.46 2.50 1.75
CA LEU A 193 -19.07 1.67 0.61
C LEU A 193 -19.48 2.35 -0.71
N PRO A 194 -18.52 2.81 -1.56
CA PRO A 194 -18.83 3.41 -2.84
C PRO A 194 -19.26 2.36 -3.87
N LEU A 195 -20.09 2.78 -4.81
CA LEU A 195 -20.63 1.96 -5.90
C LEU A 195 -20.05 2.40 -7.25
N VAL A 196 -19.69 1.41 -8.08
CA VAL A 196 -19.31 1.60 -9.49
C VAL A 196 -20.21 0.73 -10.38
N GLU A 197 -21.14 1.37 -11.09
CA GLU A 197 -22.19 0.70 -11.89
C GLU A 197 -21.80 0.49 -13.36
N HIS A 198 -20.50 0.36 -13.65
CA HIS A 198 -20.04 0.13 -15.01
C HIS A 198 -20.11 -1.34 -15.42
N PRO A 199 -20.42 -1.63 -16.71
CA PRO A 199 -20.34 -2.98 -17.21
C PRO A 199 -18.90 -3.49 -17.24
N PRO A 200 -18.66 -4.80 -17.15
CA PRO A 200 -17.33 -5.39 -17.06
C PRO A 200 -16.41 -4.97 -18.21
N ASP A 201 -16.94 -4.85 -19.42
CA ASP A 201 -16.19 -4.40 -20.59
C ASP A 201 -15.68 -2.96 -20.48
N ARG A 202 -16.43 -2.07 -19.84
CA ARG A 202 -16.00 -0.71 -19.58
C ARG A 202 -14.81 -0.72 -18.60
N ILE A 203 -14.93 -1.45 -17.49
CA ILE A 203 -13.88 -1.58 -16.48
C ILE A 203 -12.59 -2.11 -17.13
N ARG A 204 -12.67 -3.13 -17.98
CA ARG A 204 -11.51 -3.67 -18.70
C ARG A 204 -10.87 -2.69 -19.67
N ARG A 205 -11.68 -1.90 -20.39
CA ARG A 205 -11.20 -1.00 -21.44
C ARG A 205 -10.78 0.38 -20.96
N VAL A 206 -11.18 0.77 -19.77
CA VAL A 206 -10.86 2.09 -19.21
C VAL A 206 -10.12 1.92 -17.89
N GLU A 207 -10.79 1.49 -16.82
CA GLU A 207 -10.25 1.48 -15.46
C GLU A 207 -9.01 0.58 -15.31
N CYS A 208 -8.98 -0.57 -16.02
CA CYS A 208 -7.84 -1.50 -15.97
C CYS A 208 -6.64 -1.10 -16.85
N VAL A 209 -6.76 -0.09 -17.72
CA VAL A 209 -5.65 0.28 -18.63
C VAL A 209 -4.41 0.72 -17.87
N PRO A 210 -4.47 1.62 -16.87
CA PRO A 210 -3.31 2.02 -16.09
C PRO A 210 -2.69 0.86 -15.30
N PHE A 211 -3.51 -0.03 -14.72
CA PHE A 211 -3.02 -1.20 -13.99
C PHE A 211 -2.29 -2.19 -14.91
N ARG A 212 -2.84 -2.45 -16.10
CA ARG A 212 -2.18 -3.28 -17.11
C ARG A 212 -0.81 -2.73 -17.52
N GLU A 213 -0.70 -1.42 -17.66
CA GLU A 213 0.57 -0.78 -18.00
C GLU A 213 1.55 -0.80 -16.81
N ALA A 214 1.08 -0.61 -15.58
CA ALA A 214 1.89 -0.77 -14.38
C ALA A 214 2.41 -2.22 -14.23
N ILE A 215 1.58 -3.23 -14.51
CA ILE A 215 1.97 -4.66 -14.52
C ILE A 215 3.07 -4.91 -15.56
N ARG A 216 2.94 -4.36 -16.79
CA ARG A 216 4.00 -4.46 -17.83
C ARG A 216 5.32 -3.81 -17.41
N ASN A 217 5.26 -2.85 -16.50
CA ASN A 217 6.43 -2.18 -15.91
C ASN A 217 6.82 -2.79 -14.55
N ASP A 218 6.37 -4.01 -14.28
CA ASP A 218 6.80 -4.83 -13.15
C ASP A 218 6.57 -4.15 -11.79
N VAL A 219 5.38 -3.52 -11.63
CA VAL A 219 4.99 -2.92 -10.37
C VAL A 219 4.98 -3.95 -9.24
N ALA A 220 5.58 -3.61 -8.10
CA ALA A 220 5.78 -4.56 -7.00
C ALA A 220 4.48 -4.88 -6.26
N PHE A 221 3.63 -3.86 -6.07
CA PHE A 221 2.36 -3.99 -5.36
C PHE A 221 1.21 -3.40 -6.18
N ILE A 222 0.04 -3.99 -6.03
CA ILE A 222 -1.25 -3.37 -6.39
C ILE A 222 -2.15 -3.44 -5.17
N MET A 223 -2.69 -2.27 -4.78
CA MET A 223 -3.66 -2.14 -3.68
C MET A 223 -5.08 -2.18 -4.23
N THR A 224 -5.93 -2.98 -3.59
CA THR A 224 -7.36 -3.09 -3.94
C THR A 224 -8.16 -1.91 -3.39
N ALA A 225 -9.30 -1.61 -4.01
CA ALA A 225 -10.23 -0.59 -3.55
C ALA A 225 -11.37 -1.20 -2.72
N HIS A 226 -11.83 -0.47 -1.70
CA HIS A 226 -13.07 -0.79 -0.99
C HIS A 226 -14.27 -0.20 -1.74
N ILE A 227 -14.62 -0.78 -2.88
CA ILE A 227 -15.76 -0.36 -3.72
C ILE A 227 -16.59 -1.59 -4.09
N LEU A 228 -17.89 -1.40 -4.25
CA LEU A 228 -18.78 -2.43 -4.80
C LEU A 228 -18.89 -2.23 -6.31
N VAL A 229 -18.69 -3.32 -7.07
CA VAL A 229 -18.82 -3.35 -8.52
C VAL A 229 -19.82 -4.46 -8.89
N PRO A 230 -21.13 -4.18 -8.85
CA PRO A 230 -22.16 -5.24 -8.97
C PRO A 230 -22.08 -6.04 -10.25
N SER A 231 -21.59 -5.47 -11.33
CA SER A 231 -21.40 -6.16 -12.60
C SER A 231 -20.30 -7.24 -12.57
N LEU A 232 -19.43 -7.24 -11.54
CA LEU A 232 -18.37 -8.23 -11.34
C LEU A 232 -18.63 -9.11 -10.10
N ASP A 233 -19.15 -8.51 -9.02
CA ASP A 233 -19.58 -9.20 -7.80
C ASP A 233 -20.68 -8.35 -7.13
N GLU A 234 -21.90 -8.89 -7.06
CA GLU A 234 -23.05 -8.18 -6.51
C GLU A 234 -23.03 -8.08 -4.97
N GLN A 235 -22.24 -8.91 -4.31
CA GLN A 235 -22.34 -9.10 -2.86
C GLN A 235 -21.12 -8.57 -2.09
N ARG A 236 -19.94 -8.55 -2.73
CA ARG A 236 -18.68 -8.30 -2.03
C ARG A 236 -17.98 -7.07 -2.58
N PRO A 237 -17.44 -6.22 -1.69
CA PRO A 237 -16.48 -5.19 -2.11
C PRO A 237 -15.32 -5.81 -2.88
N ALA A 238 -14.73 -5.06 -3.79
CA ALA A 238 -13.66 -5.56 -4.67
C ALA A 238 -12.51 -6.22 -3.88
N THR A 239 -12.11 -5.68 -2.73
CA THR A 239 -11.08 -6.25 -1.84
C THR A 239 -11.42 -7.67 -1.35
N LEU A 240 -12.71 -7.99 -1.18
CA LEU A 240 -13.19 -9.27 -0.65
C LEU A 240 -13.72 -10.22 -1.74
N SER A 241 -13.64 -9.81 -3.01
CA SER A 241 -14.21 -10.55 -4.14
C SER A 241 -13.17 -11.45 -4.82
N PRO A 242 -13.34 -12.80 -4.77
CA PRO A 242 -12.49 -13.71 -5.53
C PRO A 242 -12.55 -13.46 -7.04
N ALA A 243 -13.68 -12.99 -7.57
CA ALA A 243 -13.85 -12.70 -8.99
C ALA A 243 -12.98 -11.50 -9.42
N ILE A 244 -12.83 -10.50 -8.55
CA ILE A 244 -12.05 -9.28 -8.84
C ILE A 244 -10.57 -9.49 -8.51
N VAL A 245 -10.26 -9.97 -7.31
CA VAL A 245 -8.86 -10.13 -6.87
C VAL A 245 -8.20 -11.32 -7.56
N GLY A 246 -8.79 -12.50 -7.45
CA GLY A 246 -8.30 -13.72 -8.08
C GLY A 246 -8.49 -13.70 -9.60
N GLY A 247 -9.75 -13.61 -10.04
CA GLY A 247 -10.09 -13.73 -11.46
C GLY A 247 -9.57 -12.58 -12.31
N MET A 248 -9.92 -11.33 -11.99
CA MET A 248 -9.55 -10.21 -12.85
C MET A 248 -8.09 -9.78 -12.68
N LEU A 249 -7.63 -9.52 -11.45
CA LEU A 249 -6.27 -9.00 -11.25
C LEU A 249 -5.20 -10.08 -11.42
N ARG A 250 -5.38 -11.24 -10.76
CA ARG A 250 -4.37 -12.29 -10.80
C ARG A 250 -4.36 -13.04 -12.13
N GLU A 251 -5.51 -13.57 -12.57
CA GLU A 251 -5.58 -14.44 -13.73
C GLU A 251 -5.69 -13.66 -15.05
N GLU A 252 -6.70 -12.75 -15.19
CA GLU A 252 -6.95 -12.04 -16.45
C GLU A 252 -5.85 -11.02 -16.78
N LEU A 253 -5.42 -10.20 -15.80
CA LEU A 253 -4.35 -9.22 -16.00
C LEU A 253 -2.95 -9.79 -15.81
N GLY A 254 -2.80 -11.00 -15.26
CA GLY A 254 -1.53 -11.70 -15.08
C GLY A 254 -0.62 -11.02 -14.06
N PHE A 255 -1.15 -10.43 -12.99
CA PHE A 255 -0.32 -9.76 -12.01
C PHE A 255 0.41 -10.76 -11.10
N GLU A 256 1.73 -10.77 -11.13
CA GLU A 256 2.59 -11.68 -10.37
C GLU A 256 3.17 -11.07 -9.08
N GLY A 257 3.01 -9.76 -8.88
CA GLY A 257 3.44 -9.06 -7.66
C GLY A 257 2.50 -9.29 -6.48
N VAL A 258 2.68 -8.50 -5.43
CA VAL A 258 1.92 -8.59 -4.18
C VAL A 258 0.60 -7.82 -4.31
N ILE A 259 -0.53 -8.51 -4.11
CA ILE A 259 -1.86 -7.87 -3.98
C ILE A 259 -2.07 -7.52 -2.51
N LEU A 260 -2.24 -6.23 -2.24
CA LEU A 260 -2.44 -5.70 -0.90
C LEU A 260 -3.87 -5.16 -0.76
N SER A 261 -4.56 -5.42 0.35
CA SER A 261 -5.83 -4.74 0.62
C SER A 261 -5.58 -3.25 0.88
N ASP A 262 -6.58 -2.39 0.66
CA ASP A 262 -6.64 -1.10 1.36
C ASP A 262 -6.90 -1.34 2.86
N ASP A 263 -6.85 -0.28 3.69
CA ASP A 263 -7.00 -0.40 5.14
C ASP A 263 -8.37 -0.97 5.53
N LEU A 264 -8.37 -2.18 6.08
CA LEU A 264 -9.59 -2.90 6.45
C LEU A 264 -10.37 -2.25 7.60
N GLU A 265 -9.81 -1.25 8.27
CA GLU A 265 -10.50 -0.46 9.28
C GLU A 265 -11.27 0.75 8.69
N MET A 266 -11.25 0.93 7.35
CA MET A 266 -12.09 1.92 6.68
C MET A 266 -13.56 1.53 6.76
N LYS A 267 -14.45 2.53 6.93
CA LYS A 267 -15.90 2.30 7.11
C LYS A 267 -16.55 1.52 5.97
N ALA A 268 -16.07 1.65 4.75
CA ALA A 268 -16.54 0.86 3.61
C ALA A 268 -16.50 -0.67 3.88
N ILE A 269 -15.63 -1.12 4.77
CA ILE A 269 -15.53 -2.51 5.21
C ILE A 269 -16.05 -2.66 6.65
N ALA A 270 -15.55 -1.84 7.58
CA ALA A 270 -15.79 -2.00 9.01
C ALA A 270 -17.27 -1.82 9.45
N ASP A 271 -18.09 -1.16 8.63
CA ASP A 271 -19.54 -1.04 8.90
C ASP A 271 -20.31 -2.37 8.66
N THR A 272 -19.73 -3.31 7.90
CA THR A 272 -20.40 -4.56 7.51
C THR A 272 -19.66 -5.80 8.05
N TYR A 273 -18.34 -5.77 8.10
CA TYR A 273 -17.49 -6.88 8.49
C TYR A 273 -16.67 -6.53 9.72
N THR A 274 -16.40 -7.52 10.59
CA THR A 274 -15.31 -7.35 11.57
C THR A 274 -13.97 -7.31 10.82
N VAL A 275 -12.99 -6.57 11.33
CA VAL A 275 -11.66 -6.46 10.69
C VAL A 275 -10.99 -7.84 10.55
N PRO A 276 -11.03 -8.74 11.58
CA PRO A 276 -10.53 -10.11 11.44
C PRO A 276 -11.24 -10.91 10.34
N ASP A 277 -12.58 -10.85 10.23
CA ASP A 277 -13.31 -11.55 9.18
C ASP A 277 -13.01 -10.99 7.79
N ALA A 278 -12.88 -9.67 7.66
CA ALA A 278 -12.48 -9.02 6.43
C ALA A 278 -11.08 -9.47 5.98
N ALA A 279 -10.13 -9.57 6.91
CA ALA A 279 -8.78 -10.06 6.62
C ALA A 279 -8.79 -11.50 6.11
N VAL A 280 -9.54 -12.39 6.75
CA VAL A 280 -9.72 -13.79 6.30
C VAL A 280 -10.31 -13.83 4.89
N GLN A 281 -11.36 -13.05 4.62
CA GLN A 281 -11.98 -13.00 3.30
C GLN A 281 -11.06 -12.39 2.23
N ALA A 282 -10.30 -11.34 2.55
CA ALA A 282 -9.35 -10.72 1.62
C ALA A 282 -8.25 -11.71 1.18
N ILE A 283 -7.64 -12.43 2.15
CA ILE A 283 -6.63 -13.46 1.84
C ILE A 283 -7.25 -14.61 1.04
N ALA A 284 -8.44 -15.08 1.42
CA ALA A 284 -9.16 -16.12 0.68
C ALA A 284 -9.55 -15.66 -0.75
N ALA A 285 -9.86 -14.37 -0.95
CA ALA A 285 -10.16 -13.79 -2.26
C ALA A 285 -8.94 -13.67 -3.18
N GLY A 286 -7.72 -13.75 -2.64
CA GLY A 286 -6.48 -13.69 -3.42
C GLY A 286 -5.52 -12.57 -3.05
N CYS A 287 -5.81 -11.74 -2.03
CA CYS A 287 -4.83 -10.80 -1.50
C CYS A 287 -3.64 -11.54 -0.89
N ASP A 288 -2.44 -11.02 -1.09
CA ASP A 288 -1.19 -11.57 -0.54
C ASP A 288 -0.78 -10.87 0.76
N GLY A 289 -1.49 -9.81 1.11
CA GLY A 289 -1.32 -9.07 2.36
C GLY A 289 -2.53 -8.19 2.65
N VAL A 290 -2.66 -7.81 3.92
CA VAL A 290 -3.73 -6.91 4.40
C VAL A 290 -3.15 -5.73 5.14
N LEU A 291 -3.80 -4.56 5.00
CA LEU A 291 -3.53 -3.37 5.80
C LEU A 291 -4.50 -3.32 6.99
N VAL A 292 -3.95 -3.09 8.18
CA VAL A 292 -4.70 -2.83 9.41
C VAL A 292 -4.02 -1.68 10.13
N CYS A 293 -4.47 -0.46 9.86
CA CYS A 293 -3.67 0.74 10.12
C CYS A 293 -4.38 1.81 10.93
N ARG A 294 -5.71 1.78 11.02
CA ARG A 294 -6.51 2.80 11.69
C ARG A 294 -6.13 4.23 11.29
N ALA A 295 -6.03 4.42 9.97
CA ALA A 295 -5.49 5.64 9.37
C ALA A 295 -6.16 6.93 9.86
N LEU A 296 -7.47 6.88 10.17
CA LEU A 296 -8.30 8.03 10.53
C LEU A 296 -8.69 8.10 12.01
N SER A 297 -8.35 7.12 12.84
CA SER A 297 -8.76 7.12 14.25
C SER A 297 -7.77 7.89 15.13
N GLU A 298 -8.30 8.71 16.03
CA GLU A 298 -7.54 9.34 17.11
C GLU A 298 -7.37 8.40 18.31
N GLU A 299 -8.16 7.34 18.40
CA GLU A 299 -8.16 6.37 19.50
C GLU A 299 -7.07 5.32 19.31
N ARG A 300 -5.94 5.53 19.97
CA ARG A 300 -4.68 4.79 19.77
C ARG A 300 -4.53 3.51 20.59
N SER A 301 -5.36 3.34 21.62
CA SER A 301 -5.17 2.28 22.62
C SER A 301 -5.47 0.86 22.12
N ARG A 302 -6.12 0.71 20.95
CA ARG A 302 -6.54 -0.58 20.39
C ARG A 302 -5.83 -0.98 19.11
N ASP A 303 -4.91 -0.16 18.58
CA ASP A 303 -4.27 -0.44 17.28
C ASP A 303 -3.57 -1.81 17.27
N MET A 304 -2.82 -2.14 18.33
CA MET A 304 -2.09 -3.39 18.42
C MET A 304 -3.02 -4.59 18.73
N GLU A 305 -4.11 -4.37 19.45
CA GLU A 305 -5.11 -5.41 19.77
C GLU A 305 -5.81 -5.91 18.51
N VAL A 306 -6.27 -5.00 17.66
CA VAL A 306 -6.94 -5.37 16.40
C VAL A 306 -5.98 -6.11 15.45
N GLN A 307 -4.73 -5.68 15.36
CA GLN A 307 -3.70 -6.35 14.57
C GLN A 307 -3.44 -7.78 15.07
N ALA A 308 -3.36 -7.98 16.40
CA ALA A 308 -3.22 -9.31 16.98
C ALA A 308 -4.44 -10.20 16.70
N GLN A 309 -5.66 -9.67 16.86
CA GLN A 309 -6.90 -10.39 16.53
C GLN A 309 -6.95 -10.82 15.06
N VAL A 310 -6.46 -9.99 14.14
CA VAL A 310 -6.37 -10.32 12.71
C VAL A 310 -5.40 -11.50 12.50
N LEU A 311 -4.22 -11.47 13.12
CA LEU A 311 -3.24 -12.56 12.99
C LEU A 311 -3.79 -13.88 13.55
N GLU A 312 -4.42 -13.85 14.72
CA GLU A 312 -5.10 -15.01 15.31
C GLU A 312 -6.22 -15.55 14.40
N ALA A 313 -7.04 -14.66 13.83
CA ALA A 313 -8.12 -15.07 12.95
C ALA A 313 -7.60 -15.72 11.64
N LEU A 314 -6.47 -15.24 11.10
CA LEU A 314 -5.82 -15.85 9.94
C LEU A 314 -5.28 -17.26 10.32
N VAL A 315 -4.62 -17.42 11.44
CA VAL A 315 -4.16 -18.72 11.94
C VAL A 315 -5.33 -19.70 12.02
N HIS A 316 -6.41 -19.33 12.74
CA HIS A 316 -7.58 -20.19 12.87
C HIS A 316 -8.27 -20.50 11.54
N ALA A 317 -8.31 -19.53 10.60
CA ALA A 317 -8.90 -19.75 9.28
C ALA A 317 -8.11 -20.75 8.42
N ILE A 318 -6.80 -20.87 8.65
CA ILE A 318 -5.97 -21.88 8.02
C ILE A 318 -6.18 -23.25 8.70
N GLU A 319 -6.21 -23.28 10.03
CA GLU A 319 -6.40 -24.51 10.80
C GLU A 319 -7.74 -25.18 10.49
N ASP A 320 -8.81 -24.40 10.33
CA ASP A 320 -10.16 -24.89 10.04
C ASP A 320 -10.45 -25.02 8.53
N GLY A 321 -9.46 -24.72 7.66
CA GLY A 321 -9.53 -24.92 6.22
C GLY A 321 -10.34 -23.85 5.45
N ARG A 322 -10.74 -22.74 6.08
CA ARG A 322 -11.35 -21.58 5.40
C ARG A 322 -10.38 -20.90 4.42
N ILE A 323 -9.10 -20.89 4.75
CA ILE A 323 -8.03 -20.49 3.84
C ILE A 323 -7.19 -21.73 3.53
N PRO A 324 -7.15 -22.19 2.26
CA PRO A 324 -6.27 -23.29 1.89
C PRO A 324 -4.79 -22.97 2.17
N TYR A 325 -4.04 -23.90 2.73
CA TYR A 325 -2.62 -23.72 3.03
C TYR A 325 -1.81 -23.27 1.81
N ALA A 326 -2.08 -23.87 0.63
CA ALA A 326 -1.43 -23.49 -0.62
C ALA A 326 -1.64 -22.01 -0.99
N ARG A 327 -2.78 -21.39 -0.60
CA ARG A 327 -3.03 -19.96 -0.81
C ARG A 327 -2.07 -19.11 0.03
N VAL A 328 -1.81 -19.55 1.26
CA VAL A 328 -0.90 -18.86 2.18
C VAL A 328 0.55 -18.99 1.70
N GLU A 329 0.96 -20.19 1.30
CA GLU A 329 2.31 -20.43 0.75
C GLU A 329 2.56 -19.55 -0.49
N ASP A 330 1.57 -19.42 -1.37
CA ASP A 330 1.65 -18.57 -2.56
C ASP A 330 1.80 -17.08 -2.19
N ALA A 331 1.03 -16.60 -1.20
CA ALA A 331 1.14 -15.23 -0.67
C ALA A 331 2.52 -14.96 -0.06
N LEU A 332 3.00 -15.87 0.79
CA LEU A 332 4.31 -15.78 1.42
C LEU A 332 5.43 -15.79 0.38
N ALA A 333 5.32 -16.61 -0.65
CA ALA A 333 6.31 -16.67 -1.72
C ALA A 333 6.37 -15.35 -2.52
N ARG A 334 5.23 -14.70 -2.79
CA ARG A 334 5.19 -13.38 -3.45
C ARG A 334 5.79 -12.29 -2.56
N ASN A 335 5.40 -12.24 -1.29
CA ASN A 335 5.98 -11.31 -0.32
C ASN A 335 7.49 -11.48 -0.19
N ARG A 336 7.98 -12.72 -0.12
CA ARG A 336 9.41 -13.03 -0.05
C ARG A 336 10.15 -12.52 -1.29
N ARG A 337 9.66 -12.82 -2.50
CA ARG A 337 10.28 -12.32 -3.75
C ARG A 337 10.35 -10.80 -3.80
N ALA A 338 9.28 -10.12 -3.39
CA ALA A 338 9.26 -8.66 -3.34
C ALA A 338 10.29 -8.12 -2.33
N LYS A 339 10.39 -8.71 -1.14
CA LYS A 339 11.39 -8.33 -0.12
C LYS A 339 12.82 -8.59 -0.59
N GLU A 340 13.08 -9.72 -1.20
CA GLU A 340 14.41 -10.05 -1.78
C GLU A 340 14.81 -9.01 -2.84
N ARG A 341 13.86 -8.50 -3.62
CA ARG A 341 14.14 -7.48 -4.65
C ARG A 341 14.47 -6.12 -4.05
N PHE A 342 13.77 -5.67 -3.03
CA PHE A 342 13.85 -4.29 -2.52
C PHE A 342 14.56 -4.14 -1.18
N LEU A 343 14.63 -5.18 -0.36
CA LEU A 343 15.14 -5.15 1.00
C LEU A 343 16.44 -5.95 1.19
N ALA A 344 17.03 -6.47 0.12
CA ALA A 344 18.30 -7.23 0.18
C ALA A 344 19.50 -6.37 0.67
N ALA A 345 19.47 -5.07 0.43
CA ALA A 345 20.48 -4.17 0.95
C ALA A 345 20.10 -3.71 2.37
N PRO A 346 21.05 -3.69 3.33
CA PRO A 346 20.78 -3.21 4.68
C PRO A 346 20.18 -1.80 4.64
N VAL A 347 19.07 -1.60 5.35
CA VAL A 347 18.58 -0.26 5.65
C VAL A 347 19.66 0.43 6.48
N ALA A 348 20.12 1.56 6.04
CA ALA A 348 21.24 2.22 6.67
C ALA A 348 20.91 2.72 8.08
N PRO A 349 21.93 2.81 8.96
CA PRO A 349 21.75 3.25 10.34
C PRO A 349 21.02 4.60 10.44
N GLY A 350 20.10 4.71 11.41
CA GLY A 350 19.18 5.83 11.57
C GLY A 350 19.81 7.22 11.68
N ARG A 351 21.02 7.34 12.23
CA ARG A 351 21.74 8.63 12.32
C ARG A 351 22.88 8.67 11.32
N ARG A 352 22.61 9.16 10.11
CA ARG A 352 23.65 9.41 9.11
C ARG A 352 24.11 10.86 9.15
N PRO A 353 25.43 11.12 9.16
CA PRO A 353 25.92 12.44 8.77
C PRO A 353 25.39 12.78 7.38
N GLY A 354 24.81 13.96 7.22
CA GLY A 354 24.30 14.39 5.91
C GLY A 354 22.85 14.02 5.60
N LEU A 355 22.08 13.42 6.52
CA LEU A 355 20.67 13.09 6.27
C LEU A 355 19.88 14.31 5.75
N ARG A 356 19.97 15.46 6.45
CA ARG A 356 19.23 16.66 6.06
C ARG A 356 19.66 17.24 4.71
N GLN A 357 20.91 17.03 4.30
CA GLN A 357 21.40 17.48 2.99
C GLN A 357 20.83 16.64 1.83
N ALA A 358 20.31 15.44 2.11
CA ALA A 358 19.65 14.61 1.12
C ALA A 358 18.15 14.96 0.93
N LEU A 359 17.58 15.79 1.81
CA LEU A 359 16.17 16.16 1.82
C LEU A 359 15.98 17.58 1.28
N GLY A 360 14.91 17.80 0.52
CA GLY A 360 14.55 19.12 0.00
C GLY A 360 15.71 19.77 -0.77
N THR A 361 16.46 19.01 -1.56
CA THR A 361 17.63 19.55 -2.29
C THR A 361 17.19 20.59 -3.31
N ASP A 362 18.12 21.45 -3.76
CA ASP A 362 17.81 22.41 -4.84
C ASP A 362 17.37 21.71 -6.12
N GLN A 363 17.90 20.52 -6.39
CA GLN A 363 17.48 19.71 -7.54
C GLN A 363 16.02 19.24 -7.38
N HIS A 364 15.64 18.73 -6.21
CA HIS A 364 14.29 18.28 -5.94
C HIS A 364 13.29 19.44 -6.00
N ARG A 365 13.62 20.58 -5.40
CA ARG A 365 12.80 21.80 -5.46
C ARG A 365 12.59 22.29 -6.89
N ARG A 366 13.62 22.26 -7.74
CA ARG A 366 13.47 22.63 -9.17
C ARG A 366 12.50 21.70 -9.91
N ILE A 367 12.47 20.41 -9.59
CA ILE A 367 11.50 19.48 -10.18
C ILE A 367 10.08 19.83 -9.69
N ALA A 368 9.91 20.10 -8.38
CA ALA A 368 8.63 20.54 -7.84
C ALA A 368 8.15 21.87 -8.44
N ASP A 369 9.05 22.84 -8.63
CA ASP A 369 8.76 24.11 -9.31
C ASP A 369 8.36 23.91 -10.78
N GLU A 370 8.99 22.95 -11.47
CA GLU A 370 8.63 22.60 -12.84
C GLU A 370 7.23 21.99 -12.91
N MET A 371 6.89 21.08 -11.98
CA MET A 371 5.53 20.55 -11.84
C MET A 371 4.52 21.65 -11.50
N ALA A 372 4.87 22.59 -10.61
CA ALA A 372 4.00 23.67 -10.17
C ALA A 372 3.59 24.64 -11.29
N ARG A 373 4.30 24.69 -12.42
CA ARG A 373 3.89 25.47 -13.60
C ARG A 373 2.58 24.99 -14.23
N TYR A 374 2.14 23.82 -13.84
CA TYR A 374 0.89 23.19 -14.32
C TYR A 374 -0.21 23.15 -13.24
N LEU A 375 -0.14 24.00 -12.21
CA LEU A 375 -1.19 24.17 -11.18
C LEU A 375 -2.50 24.75 -11.72
#